data_f6a2a306622754888f087e9292a94540
#
_entry.id   f6a2a306622754888f087e9292a94540
#
_cell.length_a   1.000
_cell.length_b   1.000
_cell.length_c   1.000
_cell.angle_alpha   90.00
_cell.angle_beta   90.00
_cell.angle_gamma   90.00
#
_symmetry.space_group_name_H-M   'P 1'
#
loop_
_entity.id
_entity.type
_entity.pdbx_description
1 polymer ?
#
loop_
_entity_poly.entity_id
_entity_poly.type
_entity_poly.pdbx_seq_one_letter_code
_entity_poly.pdbx_strand_id
1 'polypeptide(L)'
;MDFMEEYTIPKKICDDFINYHKKNIEYKRSGSFLGVKNSDDHKKSTDVYFYNHSNSSFIKKFFEYLSKSVQTYCNKYNIGFPIQTYISNHIQYYKPNEGVPALHYEKNNGSSMRRELVYMLYCNDLKNGGTHFPNQNKTLQAKKGKMYIWPAFFTHPHQGVISSIEEKYIVTGWFEVVEQ
;
A
#
# COMPACT_ATOMS: atom_id res chain seq x y z
N MET A 1 -20.82 -6.25 -5.23
CA MET A 1 -19.48 -6.84 -4.98
C MET A 1 -18.49 -5.68 -5.03
N ASP A 2 -17.64 -5.52 -3.99
CA ASP A 2 -16.73 -4.35 -3.88
C ASP A 2 -15.28 -4.67 -4.25
N PHE A 3 -14.96 -5.92 -4.55
CA PHE A 3 -13.62 -6.41 -4.95
C PHE A 3 -12.48 -6.03 -3.99
N MET A 4 -12.80 -5.79 -2.73
CA MET A 4 -11.83 -5.41 -1.70
C MET A 4 -11.73 -6.53 -0.68
N GLU A 5 -10.53 -7.11 -0.53
CA GLU A 5 -10.30 -8.24 0.38
C GLU A 5 -9.33 -7.89 1.50
N GLU A 6 -9.64 -8.38 2.69
CA GLU A 6 -8.82 -8.24 3.87
C GLU A 6 -8.06 -9.53 4.17
N TYR A 7 -6.76 -9.38 4.45
CA TYR A 7 -5.87 -10.46 4.87
C TYR A 7 -5.16 -10.09 6.17
N THR A 8 -4.67 -11.09 6.88
CA THR A 8 -3.93 -10.87 8.13
C THR A 8 -2.46 -11.23 7.94
N ILE A 9 -1.60 -10.27 8.25
CA ILE A 9 -0.14 -10.41 8.27
C ILE A 9 0.31 -10.44 9.75
N PRO A 10 1.29 -11.28 10.12
CA PRO A 10 1.80 -11.31 11.49
C PRO A 10 2.26 -9.93 11.97
N LYS A 11 1.83 -9.52 13.15
CA LYS A 11 2.15 -8.20 13.73
C LYS A 11 3.65 -7.94 13.84
N LYS A 12 4.46 -9.01 14.04
CA LYS A 12 5.91 -8.90 14.04
C LYS A 12 6.48 -8.34 12.73
N ILE A 13 5.93 -8.72 11.58
CA ILE A 13 6.35 -8.19 10.28
C ILE A 13 6.08 -6.67 10.20
N CYS A 14 4.98 -6.21 10.80
CA CYS A 14 4.69 -4.77 10.91
C CYS A 14 5.75 -4.05 11.74
N ASP A 15 6.16 -4.63 12.88
CA ASP A 15 7.23 -4.09 13.71
C ASP A 15 8.57 -4.06 12.97
N ASP A 16 8.88 -5.12 12.23
CA ASP A 16 10.10 -5.20 11.42
C ASP A 16 10.13 -4.11 10.32
N PHE A 17 9.00 -3.81 9.67
CA PHE A 17 8.90 -2.70 8.71
C PHE A 17 9.05 -1.33 9.36
N ILE A 18 8.42 -1.09 10.52
CA ILE A 18 8.60 0.16 11.26
C ILE A 18 10.08 0.35 11.64
N ASN A 19 10.73 -0.70 12.13
CA ASN A 19 12.16 -0.67 12.47
C ASN A 19 13.03 -0.47 11.22
N TYR A 20 12.68 -1.11 10.10
CA TYR A 20 13.35 -0.91 8.82
C TYR A 20 13.27 0.56 8.37
N HIS A 21 12.10 1.18 8.43
CA HIS A 21 11.93 2.60 8.12
C HIS A 21 12.79 3.48 9.04
N LYS A 22 12.79 3.21 10.35
CA LYS A 22 13.55 4.02 11.33
C LYS A 22 15.06 3.91 11.11
N LYS A 23 15.57 2.73 10.75
CA LYS A 23 17.02 2.47 10.55
C LYS A 23 17.55 3.02 9.23
N ASN A 24 16.71 3.14 8.20
CA ASN A 24 17.14 3.55 6.86
C ASN A 24 16.91 5.05 6.62
N ILE A 25 17.37 5.89 7.55
CA ILE A 25 17.20 7.36 7.51
C ILE A 25 17.82 7.95 6.24
N GLU A 26 18.98 7.47 5.81
CA GLU A 26 19.72 7.95 4.63
C GLU A 26 18.97 7.72 3.31
N TYR A 27 18.07 6.75 3.29
CA TYR A 27 17.27 6.38 2.10
C TYR A 27 15.85 6.93 2.15
N LYS A 28 15.50 7.75 3.15
CA LYS A 28 14.17 8.36 3.24
C LYS A 28 14.00 9.42 2.17
N ARG A 29 12.84 9.39 1.53
CA ARG A 29 12.46 10.35 0.48
C ARG A 29 11.10 10.95 0.83
N SER A 30 10.90 12.21 0.46
CA SER A 30 9.55 12.79 0.46
C SER A 30 8.66 11.99 -0.47
N GLY A 31 7.48 11.62 -0.01
CA GLY A 31 6.52 10.90 -0.83
C GLY A 31 6.14 11.74 -2.05
N SER A 32 6.06 11.09 -3.22
CA SER A 32 5.57 11.72 -4.45
C SER A 32 4.15 11.25 -4.75
N PHE A 33 3.38 12.11 -5.41
CA PHE A 33 2.06 11.82 -5.92
C PHE A 33 2.08 11.98 -7.45
N LEU A 34 1.67 10.94 -8.19
CA LEU A 34 1.63 10.94 -9.66
C LEU A 34 2.95 11.36 -10.34
N GLY A 35 4.09 11.10 -9.72
CA GLY A 35 5.40 11.51 -10.26
C GLY A 35 5.73 12.99 -10.12
N VAL A 36 4.84 13.79 -9.57
CA VAL A 36 5.06 15.21 -9.28
C VAL A 36 5.70 15.32 -7.90
N LYS A 37 6.93 15.85 -7.87
CA LYS A 37 7.59 16.20 -6.61
C LYS A 37 6.85 17.39 -5.99
N ASN A 38 6.47 17.23 -4.68
CA ASN A 38 6.06 18.31 -3.80
C ASN A 38 4.78 19.08 -4.21
N SER A 39 3.65 18.38 -4.32
CA SER A 39 2.42 19.06 -3.97
C SER A 39 2.03 18.59 -2.55
N ASP A 40 2.44 19.33 -1.52
CA ASP A 40 2.05 19.10 -0.12
C ASP A 40 0.53 18.97 0.03
N ASP A 41 -0.23 19.55 -0.90
CA ASP A 41 -1.69 19.45 -0.99
C ASP A 41 -2.19 18.07 -1.42
N HIS A 42 -1.34 17.23 -2.04
CA HIS A 42 -1.74 15.92 -2.58
C HIS A 42 -1.21 14.75 -1.76
N LYS A 43 0.05 14.83 -1.33
CA LYS A 43 0.68 13.80 -0.51
C LYS A 43 1.80 14.38 0.34
N LYS A 44 1.75 14.10 1.64
CA LYS A 44 2.84 14.38 2.57
C LYS A 44 3.18 13.13 3.35
N SER A 45 4.37 12.58 3.14
CA SER A 45 4.88 11.38 3.81
C SER A 45 6.41 11.31 3.74
N THR A 46 6.99 10.42 4.54
CA THR A 46 8.39 10.02 4.42
C THR A 46 8.44 8.55 4.04
N ASP A 47 8.99 8.26 2.86
CA ASP A 47 8.97 6.92 2.28
C ASP A 47 10.37 6.28 2.31
N VAL A 48 10.44 4.98 2.60
CA VAL A 48 11.63 4.13 2.42
C VAL A 48 11.27 2.98 1.50
N TYR A 49 12.04 2.83 0.43
CA TYR A 49 11.80 1.79 -0.57
C TYR A 49 12.46 0.48 -0.19
N PHE A 50 11.84 -0.62 -0.59
CA PHE A 50 12.39 -1.97 -0.52
C PHE A 50 11.99 -2.76 -1.78
N TYR A 51 12.73 -3.82 -2.06
CA TYR A 51 12.60 -4.56 -3.31
C TYR A 51 12.23 -6.01 -3.06
N ASN A 52 11.49 -6.60 -4.01
CA ASN A 52 11.03 -8.00 -3.94
C ASN A 52 12.19 -9.02 -3.96
N HIS A 53 13.36 -8.64 -4.49
CA HIS A 53 14.60 -9.43 -4.49
C HIS A 53 15.51 -9.17 -3.28
N SER A 54 15.03 -8.48 -2.25
CA SER A 54 15.80 -8.20 -1.02
C SER A 54 16.27 -9.49 -0.34
N ASN A 55 17.50 -9.47 0.18
CA ASN A 55 18.04 -10.57 0.97
C ASN A 55 17.55 -10.59 2.44
N SER A 56 16.84 -9.56 2.88
CA SER A 56 16.30 -9.48 4.23
C SER A 56 15.26 -10.58 4.49
N SER A 57 15.47 -11.36 5.57
CA SER A 57 14.61 -12.49 5.91
C SER A 57 13.15 -12.08 6.18
N PHE A 58 12.91 -10.93 6.84
CA PHE A 58 11.54 -10.48 7.12
C PHE A 58 10.84 -9.98 5.85
N ILE A 59 11.58 -9.37 4.90
CA ILE A 59 11.03 -8.95 3.60
C ILE A 59 10.64 -10.18 2.78
N LYS A 60 11.52 -11.21 2.71
CA LYS A 60 11.18 -12.48 2.06
C LYS A 60 9.92 -13.10 2.69
N LYS A 61 9.85 -13.12 4.02
CA LYS A 61 8.70 -13.65 4.74
C LYS A 61 7.42 -12.86 4.45
N PHE A 62 7.50 -11.54 4.36
CA PHE A 62 6.37 -10.71 3.95
C PHE A 62 5.87 -11.09 2.55
N PHE A 63 6.77 -11.24 1.57
CA PHE A 63 6.38 -11.63 0.21
C PHE A 63 5.78 -13.04 0.12
N GLU A 64 6.13 -13.98 1.01
CA GLU A 64 5.45 -15.27 1.11
C GLU A 64 3.97 -15.11 1.50
N TYR A 65 3.67 -14.24 2.50
CA TYR A 65 2.29 -13.94 2.89
C TYR A 65 1.55 -13.19 1.77
N LEU A 66 2.19 -12.20 1.17
CA LEU A 66 1.61 -11.40 0.09
C LEU A 66 1.25 -12.28 -1.12
N SER A 67 2.15 -13.18 -1.52
CA SER A 67 1.93 -14.13 -2.62
C SER A 67 0.73 -15.05 -2.36
N LYS A 68 0.60 -15.60 -1.15
CA LYS A 68 -0.56 -16.41 -0.76
C LYS A 68 -1.85 -15.62 -0.81
N SER A 69 -1.81 -14.37 -0.32
CA SER A 69 -2.98 -13.49 -0.30
C SER A 69 -3.46 -13.13 -1.70
N VAL A 70 -2.54 -12.73 -2.60
CA VAL A 70 -2.92 -12.41 -3.97
C VAL A 70 -3.41 -13.63 -4.74
N GLN A 71 -2.84 -14.81 -4.49
CA GLN A 71 -3.34 -16.04 -5.09
C GLN A 71 -4.77 -16.34 -4.67
N THR A 72 -5.07 -16.18 -3.38
CA THR A 72 -6.45 -16.34 -2.87
C THR A 72 -7.39 -15.31 -3.49
N TYR A 73 -6.95 -14.07 -3.66
CA TYR A 73 -7.69 -13.02 -4.33
C TYR A 73 -7.98 -13.38 -5.79
N CYS A 74 -6.95 -13.77 -6.56
CA CYS A 74 -7.09 -14.15 -7.96
C CYS A 74 -8.05 -15.33 -8.16
N ASN A 75 -7.95 -16.35 -7.32
CA ASN A 75 -8.84 -17.51 -7.36
C ASN A 75 -10.30 -17.10 -7.08
N LYS A 76 -10.52 -16.24 -6.07
CA LYS A 76 -11.86 -15.75 -5.71
C LYS A 76 -12.56 -15.00 -6.84
N TYR A 77 -11.82 -14.21 -7.59
CA TYR A 77 -12.35 -13.35 -8.65
C TYR A 77 -12.10 -13.85 -10.07
N ASN A 78 -11.63 -15.10 -10.22
CA ASN A 78 -11.33 -15.73 -11.51
C ASN A 78 -10.41 -14.90 -12.41
N ILE A 79 -9.35 -14.32 -11.82
CA ILE A 79 -8.33 -13.58 -12.57
C ILE A 79 -7.44 -14.59 -13.27
N GLY A 80 -7.63 -14.77 -14.59
CA GLY A 80 -6.96 -15.79 -15.39
C GLY A 80 -5.69 -15.36 -16.11
N PHE A 81 -5.26 -14.10 -15.97
CA PHE A 81 -4.02 -13.59 -16.56
C PHE A 81 -2.89 -13.49 -15.52
N PRO A 82 -1.61 -13.65 -15.94
CA PRO A 82 -0.50 -13.63 -15.01
C PRO A 82 -0.23 -12.22 -14.50
N ILE A 83 -0.09 -12.10 -13.18
CA ILE A 83 0.33 -10.87 -12.51
C ILE A 83 1.54 -11.13 -11.62
N GLN A 84 2.35 -10.12 -11.44
CA GLN A 84 3.53 -10.14 -10.56
C GLN A 84 3.57 -8.93 -9.66
N THR A 85 4.21 -9.05 -8.50
CA THR A 85 4.47 -7.92 -7.64
C THR A 85 5.43 -6.95 -8.33
N TYR A 86 5.11 -5.66 -8.33
CA TYR A 86 6.02 -4.64 -8.81
C TYR A 86 7.35 -4.70 -8.05
N ILE A 87 8.44 -4.43 -8.76
CA ILE A 87 9.80 -4.61 -8.21
C ILE A 87 10.08 -3.73 -6.99
N SER A 88 9.56 -2.50 -6.99
CA SER A 88 9.80 -1.51 -5.94
C SER A 88 8.53 -1.28 -5.11
N ASN A 89 8.65 -1.52 -3.83
CA ASN A 89 7.60 -1.33 -2.84
C ASN A 89 8.11 -0.36 -1.78
N HIS A 90 7.22 0.23 -0.98
CA HIS A 90 7.68 1.19 0.01
C HIS A 90 6.88 1.14 1.30
N ILE A 91 7.59 1.40 2.40
CA ILE A 91 6.98 1.76 3.67
C ILE A 91 6.87 3.27 3.75
N GLN A 92 5.68 3.76 4.02
CA GLN A 92 5.32 5.16 4.14
C GLN A 92 5.06 5.50 5.61
N TYR A 93 5.68 6.56 6.06
CA TYR A 93 5.45 7.14 7.37
C TYR A 93 4.77 8.49 7.24
N TYR A 94 3.75 8.70 8.02
CA TYR A 94 2.99 9.93 8.11
C TYR A 94 3.00 10.43 9.56
N LYS A 95 3.41 11.66 9.77
CA LYS A 95 3.22 12.36 11.04
C LYS A 95 1.75 12.74 11.21
N PRO A 96 1.33 13.16 12.43
CA PRO A 96 0.04 13.83 12.60
C PRO A 96 -0.14 14.95 11.56
N ASN A 97 -1.34 15.04 10.98
CA ASN A 97 -1.72 15.96 9.89
C ASN A 97 -1.05 15.67 8.53
N GLU A 98 -0.34 14.56 8.36
CA GLU A 98 0.20 14.12 7.07
C GLU A 98 -0.64 12.98 6.48
N GLY A 99 -0.69 12.88 5.16
CA GLY A 99 -1.45 11.84 4.45
C GLY A 99 -1.49 12.04 2.95
N VAL A 100 -2.46 11.36 2.32
CA VAL A 100 -2.82 11.51 0.90
C VAL A 100 -4.30 11.91 0.84
N PRO A 101 -4.62 13.21 1.01
CA PRO A 101 -6.01 13.68 0.99
C PRO A 101 -6.61 13.69 -0.42
N ALA A 102 -5.78 13.72 -1.46
CA ALA A 102 -6.24 13.72 -2.83
C ALA A 102 -6.94 12.40 -3.19
N LEU A 103 -8.15 12.51 -3.73
CA LEU A 103 -8.86 11.37 -4.29
C LEU A 103 -8.13 10.90 -5.56
N HIS A 104 -7.74 9.64 -5.60
CA HIS A 104 -6.96 9.07 -6.70
C HIS A 104 -7.23 7.58 -6.89
N TYR A 105 -6.79 7.07 -8.02
CA TYR A 105 -6.65 5.64 -8.31
C TYR A 105 -5.28 5.38 -8.94
N GLU A 106 -4.82 4.15 -8.88
CA GLU A 106 -3.40 3.83 -9.13
C GLU A 106 -3.04 3.63 -10.61
N LYS A 107 -4.00 3.21 -11.45
CA LYS A 107 -3.82 2.96 -12.88
C LYS A 107 -4.31 4.16 -13.69
N ASN A 108 -3.45 5.17 -13.89
CA ASN A 108 -3.89 6.45 -14.45
C ASN A 108 -3.04 7.03 -15.60
N ASN A 109 -1.77 6.63 -15.73
CA ASN A 109 -0.90 7.15 -16.78
C ASN A 109 0.35 6.26 -17.01
N GLY A 110 0.97 6.39 -18.17
CA GLY A 110 2.31 5.91 -18.51
C GLY A 110 2.76 4.65 -17.76
N SER A 111 3.70 4.81 -16.85
CA SER A 111 4.30 3.70 -16.09
C SER A 111 3.31 2.97 -15.17
N SER A 112 2.19 3.57 -14.82
CA SER A 112 1.16 2.94 -13.96
C SER A 112 0.11 2.13 -14.72
N MET A 113 0.10 2.17 -16.06
CA MET A 113 -0.91 1.51 -16.88
C MET A 113 -0.92 -0.01 -16.76
N ARG A 114 0.15 -0.61 -16.25
CA ARG A 114 0.25 -2.06 -16.02
C ARG A 114 -0.26 -2.52 -14.65
N ARG A 115 -0.55 -1.59 -13.74
CA ARG A 115 -1.06 -1.90 -12.40
C ARG A 115 -2.47 -2.46 -12.47
N GLU A 116 -2.67 -3.65 -11.93
CA GLU A 116 -3.98 -4.32 -11.87
C GLU A 116 -4.57 -4.31 -10.46
N LEU A 117 -3.73 -4.58 -9.47
CA LEU A 117 -4.12 -4.60 -8.07
C LEU A 117 -3.18 -3.74 -7.23
N VAL A 118 -3.73 -3.23 -6.15
CA VAL A 118 -3.01 -2.54 -5.06
C VAL A 118 -3.03 -3.42 -3.83
N TYR A 119 -1.95 -3.45 -3.07
CA TYR A 119 -2.00 -3.93 -1.69
C TYR A 119 -1.56 -2.83 -0.72
N MET A 120 -2.14 -2.84 0.46
CA MET A 120 -1.78 -1.94 1.57
C MET A 120 -1.85 -2.69 2.89
N LEU A 121 -0.73 -2.70 3.62
CA LEU A 121 -0.62 -3.26 4.97
C LEU A 121 -0.53 -2.11 5.97
N TYR A 122 -1.41 -2.07 6.96
CA TYR A 122 -1.30 -1.16 8.09
C TYR A 122 -0.34 -1.75 9.15
N CYS A 123 0.71 -1.00 9.48
CA CYS A 123 1.74 -1.45 10.42
C CYS A 123 1.48 -1.03 11.87
N ASN A 124 0.55 -0.12 12.11
CA ASN A 124 0.08 0.26 13.45
C ASN A 124 -1.42 0.51 13.49
N ASP A 125 -1.98 0.53 14.70
CA ASP A 125 -3.38 0.86 14.93
C ASP A 125 -3.57 2.38 14.93
N LEU A 126 -4.66 2.88 14.32
CA LEU A 126 -5.12 4.24 14.45
C LEU A 126 -6.62 4.26 14.75
N LYS A 127 -7.05 5.13 15.66
CA LYS A 127 -8.49 5.35 15.93
C LYS A 127 -9.14 6.12 14.78
N ASN A 128 -8.47 7.21 14.35
CA ASN A 128 -8.91 8.08 13.26
C ASN A 128 -7.85 8.03 12.14
N GLY A 129 -8.00 7.09 11.26
CA GLY A 129 -7.08 6.87 10.14
C GLY A 129 -7.71 5.90 9.15
N GLY A 130 -6.90 5.37 8.24
CA GLY A 130 -7.39 4.40 7.27
C GLY A 130 -7.45 4.95 5.86
N THR A 131 -8.25 4.32 5.00
CA THR A 131 -8.39 4.68 3.58
C THR A 131 -9.86 4.66 3.21
N HIS A 132 -10.36 5.79 2.72
CA HIS A 132 -11.76 5.97 2.33
C HIS A 132 -11.96 5.74 0.84
N PHE A 133 -12.98 4.97 0.49
CA PHE A 133 -13.41 4.62 -0.86
C PHE A 133 -14.83 5.14 -1.09
N PRO A 134 -15.00 6.31 -1.71
CA PRO A 134 -16.34 6.92 -1.86
C PRO A 134 -17.27 6.08 -2.73
N ASN A 135 -16.80 5.47 -3.82
CA ASN A 135 -17.63 4.65 -4.69
C ASN A 135 -18.18 3.40 -4.01
N GLN A 136 -17.47 2.85 -3.04
CA GLN A 136 -17.88 1.70 -2.24
C GLN A 136 -18.57 2.09 -0.93
N ASN A 137 -18.64 3.39 -0.64
CA ASN A 137 -19.12 3.92 0.65
C ASN A 137 -18.45 3.20 1.84
N LYS A 138 -17.13 3.01 1.78
CA LYS A 138 -16.37 2.18 2.72
C LYS A 138 -15.09 2.88 3.18
N THR A 139 -14.77 2.72 4.46
CA THR A 139 -13.47 3.12 5.02
C THR A 139 -12.76 1.91 5.60
N LEU A 140 -11.61 1.58 5.04
CA LEU A 140 -10.75 0.53 5.59
C LEU A 140 -10.11 1.04 6.88
N GLN A 141 -10.18 0.21 7.91
CA GLN A 141 -9.68 0.56 9.23
C GLN A 141 -8.17 0.33 9.34
N ALA A 142 -7.47 1.32 9.85
CA ALA A 142 -6.03 1.21 10.13
C ALA A 142 -5.80 0.35 11.37
N LYS A 143 -5.64 -0.96 11.17
CA LYS A 143 -5.36 -1.95 12.22
C LYS A 143 -4.07 -2.69 11.90
N LYS A 144 -3.16 -2.75 12.87
CA LYS A 144 -1.87 -3.43 12.76
C LYS A 144 -2.02 -4.87 12.31
N GLY A 145 -1.37 -5.22 11.19
CA GLY A 145 -1.43 -6.55 10.59
C GLY A 145 -2.58 -6.74 9.61
N LYS A 146 -3.47 -5.77 9.43
CA LYS A 146 -4.48 -5.82 8.37
C LYS A 146 -3.88 -5.38 7.06
N MET A 147 -3.97 -6.27 6.07
CA MET A 147 -3.57 -6.02 4.70
C MET A 147 -4.80 -6.10 3.81
N TYR A 148 -4.94 -5.15 2.91
CA TYR A 148 -6.04 -5.10 1.94
C TYR A 148 -5.50 -5.20 0.53
N ILE A 149 -6.27 -5.86 -0.35
CA ILE A 149 -6.01 -5.93 -1.80
C ILE A 149 -7.27 -5.45 -2.50
N TRP A 150 -7.12 -4.58 -3.51
CA TRP A 150 -8.21 -4.04 -4.33
C TRP A 150 -7.75 -3.71 -5.76
N PRO A 151 -8.68 -3.54 -6.73
CA PRO A 151 -8.35 -3.14 -8.09
C PRO A 151 -7.70 -1.75 -8.17
N ALA A 152 -6.67 -1.61 -9.01
CA ALA A 152 -5.96 -0.36 -9.22
C ALA A 152 -6.73 0.68 -10.08
N PHE A 153 -7.90 0.34 -10.56
CA PHE A 153 -8.68 1.07 -11.56
C PHE A 153 -9.47 2.25 -11.01
N PHE A 154 -9.99 3.07 -11.94
CA PHE A 154 -10.87 4.19 -11.66
C PHE A 154 -12.18 3.81 -10.93
N THR A 155 -12.52 2.53 -10.89
CA THR A 155 -13.64 1.99 -10.11
C THR A 155 -13.40 2.08 -8.59
N HIS A 156 -12.13 2.17 -8.17
CA HIS A 156 -11.72 2.22 -6.76
C HIS A 156 -10.94 3.51 -6.43
N PRO A 157 -11.51 4.71 -6.72
CA PRO A 157 -10.87 5.93 -6.26
C PRO A 157 -10.88 5.95 -4.73
N HIS A 158 -9.76 6.38 -4.15
CA HIS A 158 -9.59 6.38 -2.70
C HIS A 158 -8.74 7.54 -2.23
N GLN A 159 -8.84 7.83 -0.95
CA GLN A 159 -8.05 8.85 -0.27
C GLN A 159 -7.68 8.42 1.15
N GLY A 160 -6.56 8.91 1.64
CA GLY A 160 -6.13 8.66 3.03
C GLY A 160 -6.97 9.48 4.01
N VAL A 161 -7.47 8.82 5.06
CA VAL A 161 -8.01 9.53 6.22
C VAL A 161 -6.83 10.03 7.06
N ILE A 162 -6.74 11.34 7.24
CA ILE A 162 -5.66 11.98 7.98
C ILE A 162 -5.96 11.96 9.47
N SER A 163 -5.02 11.44 10.27
CA SER A 163 -5.07 11.58 11.73
C SER A 163 -4.37 12.86 12.16
N SER A 164 -5.02 13.66 13.00
CA SER A 164 -4.45 14.89 13.55
C SER A 164 -3.54 14.65 14.77
N ILE A 165 -3.59 13.44 15.35
CA ILE A 165 -2.92 13.15 16.62
C ILE A 165 -2.03 11.88 16.57
N GLU A 166 -2.20 10.99 15.58
CA GLU A 166 -1.53 9.70 15.53
C GLU A 166 -0.60 9.60 14.32
N GLU A 167 0.56 8.98 14.52
CA GLU A 167 1.47 8.60 13.45
C GLU A 167 0.91 7.39 12.69
N LYS A 168 1.13 7.32 11.39
CA LYS A 168 0.71 6.21 10.55
C LYS A 168 1.88 5.59 9.80
N TYR A 169 1.99 4.27 9.86
CA TYR A 169 2.90 3.48 9.04
C TYR A 169 2.11 2.51 8.17
N ILE A 170 2.34 2.57 6.86
CA ILE A 170 1.78 1.62 5.90
C ILE A 170 2.86 1.05 4.99
N VAL A 171 2.68 -0.19 4.56
CA VAL A 171 3.44 -0.76 3.44
C VAL A 171 2.51 -0.86 2.25
N THR A 172 2.92 -0.36 1.10
CA THR A 172 2.10 -0.42 -0.11
C THR A 172 2.94 -0.78 -1.34
N GLY A 173 2.26 -1.33 -2.33
CA GLY A 173 2.80 -1.68 -3.63
C GLY A 173 1.70 -2.19 -4.56
N TRP A 174 2.11 -2.68 -5.71
CA TRP A 174 1.21 -3.02 -6.80
C TRP A 174 1.52 -4.39 -7.37
N PHE A 175 0.48 -4.99 -7.98
CA PHE A 175 0.64 -6.12 -8.88
C PHE A 175 0.39 -5.63 -10.30
N GLU A 176 1.26 -6.04 -11.19
CA GLU A 176 1.24 -5.65 -12.61
C GLU A 176 1.07 -6.86 -13.51
N VAL A 177 0.48 -6.65 -14.68
CA VAL A 177 0.42 -7.67 -15.73
C VAL A 177 1.83 -8.02 -16.16
N VAL A 178 2.09 -9.32 -16.30
CA VAL A 178 3.33 -9.84 -16.91
C VAL A 178 3.20 -9.74 -18.42
N GLU A 179 4.15 -9.06 -19.08
CA GLU A 179 4.26 -9.13 -20.55
C GLU A 179 4.68 -10.52 -20.96
N GLN A 180 3.95 -11.09 -21.90
CA GLN A 180 4.30 -12.37 -22.54
C GLN A 180 5.28 -12.13 -23.69
#